data_ff14e912692b52251779f87641767cfa
#
_entry.id   ff14e912692b52251779f87641767cfa
#
_cell.length_a   1.000
_cell.length_b   1.000
_cell.length_c   1.000
_cell.angle_alpha   90.00
_cell.angle_beta   90.00
_cell.angle_gamma   90.00
#
_symmetry.space_group_name_H-M   'P 1'
#
loop_
_entity.id
_entity.type
_entity.pdbx_description
1 polymer ?
#
loop_
_entity_poly.entity_id
_entity_poly.type
_entity_poly.pdbx_seq_one_letter_code
_entity_poly.pdbx_strand_id
1 'polypeptide(L)'
;FAFWVDDETTTGKNIIKKILNTPGYPKNAVVMGYGMHGDDLNLTTNPEGFGFVVSDLFPNASYYSSFPSETFEGRQPEGVAVDAETNKVYVALHWSDGDNIQFNHNGTLDIWKQSERGKVPVSMTLSPALTEIAPFILQYYYENRTGNDEFIGGPSGVQYIQEPYYKPDDYESWCVMNGQYLKAAGMFSTASSLRWPAQPFYNNGFVKTGVTGTLAWTNGAYKDAYNWCGMPVVGTGGVCSDEDGIYNYLKGVAARNDIPVFTGVYMVQAGLGGAGYAAINRVVERLQSEFPGKYVFLKASDLLATAKRYFTERQKPYKDLAIPGRIEAEDFDLGGQGAGFYDMATSNEGGA
;
A
#
# COMPACT_ATOMS: atom_id res chain seq x y z
N PHE A 1 -28.16 -9.09 0.28
CA PHE A 1 -28.68 -8.71 -1.03
C PHE A 1 -27.67 -9.02 -2.10
N ALA A 2 -28.08 -9.74 -3.15
CA ALA A 2 -27.31 -9.87 -4.38
C ALA A 2 -28.14 -9.28 -5.52
N PHE A 3 -27.54 -8.47 -6.33
CA PHE A 3 -28.15 -7.90 -7.54
C PHE A 3 -27.08 -7.83 -8.64
N TRP A 4 -27.53 -7.92 -9.88
CA TRP A 4 -26.66 -7.73 -11.03
C TRP A 4 -27.04 -6.42 -11.72
N VAL A 5 -26.06 -5.56 -11.92
CA VAL A 5 -26.24 -4.26 -12.58
C VAL A 5 -25.07 -4.03 -13.52
N ASP A 6 -25.36 -3.56 -14.71
CA ASP A 6 -24.36 -3.09 -15.66
C ASP A 6 -23.81 -1.73 -15.19
N ASP A 7 -22.62 -1.74 -14.63
CA ASP A 7 -21.94 -0.57 -14.07
C ASP A 7 -21.27 0.33 -15.13
N GLU A 8 -21.25 -0.06 -16.39
CA GLU A 8 -20.72 0.78 -17.47
C GLU A 8 -21.74 1.82 -17.96
N THR A 9 -23.02 1.50 -17.86
CA THR A 9 -24.08 2.41 -18.33
C THR A 9 -24.43 3.48 -17.29
N THR A 10 -24.81 4.66 -17.76
CA THR A 10 -25.34 5.74 -16.90
C THR A 10 -26.53 5.27 -16.07
N THR A 11 -27.41 4.44 -16.65
CA THR A 11 -28.56 3.87 -15.94
C THR A 11 -28.11 2.95 -14.82
N GLY A 12 -27.18 2.04 -15.08
CA GLY A 12 -26.63 1.14 -14.08
C GLY A 12 -25.94 1.88 -12.94
N LYS A 13 -25.07 2.85 -13.26
CA LYS A 13 -24.43 3.71 -12.24
C LYS A 13 -25.45 4.42 -11.35
N ASN A 14 -26.53 4.94 -11.93
CA ASN A 14 -27.62 5.59 -11.17
C ASN A 14 -28.38 4.59 -10.29
N ILE A 15 -28.57 3.35 -10.74
CA ILE A 15 -29.19 2.30 -9.93
C ILE A 15 -28.30 1.96 -8.73
N ILE A 16 -27.00 1.75 -8.93
CA ILE A 16 -26.02 1.50 -7.86
C ILE A 16 -26.08 2.63 -6.82
N LYS A 17 -25.96 3.88 -7.26
CA LYS A 17 -26.05 5.06 -6.37
C LYS A 17 -27.35 5.10 -5.57
N LYS A 18 -28.48 4.80 -6.21
CA LYS A 18 -29.78 4.76 -5.55
C LYS A 18 -29.83 3.67 -4.48
N ILE A 19 -29.26 2.49 -4.75
CA ILE A 19 -29.20 1.40 -3.78
C ILE A 19 -28.32 1.80 -2.59
N LEU A 20 -27.11 2.32 -2.83
CA LEU A 20 -26.17 2.72 -1.79
C LEU A 20 -26.70 3.85 -0.90
N ASN A 21 -27.55 4.72 -1.44
CA ASN A 21 -28.20 5.80 -0.69
C ASN A 21 -29.55 5.41 -0.08
N THR A 22 -29.92 4.12 -0.13
CA THR A 22 -31.13 3.65 0.57
C THR A 22 -30.95 3.76 2.09
N PRO A 23 -31.91 4.34 2.82
CA PRO A 23 -31.82 4.44 4.28
C PRO A 23 -31.58 3.09 4.94
N GLY A 24 -30.62 3.05 5.87
CA GLY A 24 -30.26 1.83 6.61
C GLY A 24 -28.94 1.19 6.21
N TYR A 25 -28.33 1.59 5.12
CA TYR A 25 -26.94 1.22 4.85
C TYR A 25 -25.98 2.20 5.53
N PRO A 26 -25.15 1.74 6.47
CA PRO A 26 -24.11 2.58 7.04
C PRO A 26 -23.06 2.90 5.97
N LYS A 27 -22.48 4.10 6.05
CA LYS A 27 -21.30 4.44 5.24
C LYS A 27 -20.17 3.45 5.55
N ASN A 28 -19.33 3.19 4.56
CA ASN A 28 -18.29 2.16 4.58
C ASN A 28 -18.82 0.70 4.72
N ALA A 29 -20.11 0.46 4.56
CA ALA A 29 -20.60 -0.90 4.40
C ALA A 29 -19.91 -1.58 3.21
N VAL A 30 -19.76 -2.90 3.31
CA VAL A 30 -19.03 -3.66 2.28
C VAL A 30 -19.90 -3.82 1.04
N VAL A 31 -19.39 -3.35 -0.10
CA VAL A 31 -19.86 -3.73 -1.42
C VAL A 31 -18.95 -4.85 -1.90
N MET A 32 -19.51 -6.03 -2.18
CA MET A 32 -18.76 -7.18 -2.70
C MET A 32 -19.09 -7.38 -4.17
N GLY A 33 -18.09 -7.63 -4.97
CA GLY A 33 -18.24 -7.87 -6.41
C GLY A 33 -17.05 -7.35 -7.20
N TYR A 34 -17.26 -7.18 -8.49
CA TYR A 34 -16.31 -6.55 -9.40
C TYR A 34 -17.10 -5.92 -10.56
N GLY A 35 -16.72 -4.71 -10.96
CA GLY A 35 -17.19 -4.13 -12.21
C GLY A 35 -16.36 -4.60 -13.39
N MET A 36 -16.87 -4.46 -14.59
CA MET A 36 -16.15 -4.84 -15.83
C MET A 36 -14.80 -4.10 -15.96
N HIS A 37 -14.72 -2.92 -15.36
CA HIS A 37 -13.48 -2.15 -15.19
C HIS A 37 -13.37 -1.70 -13.73
N GLY A 38 -12.59 -2.40 -12.90
CA GLY A 38 -12.53 -2.21 -11.44
C GLY A 38 -12.41 -0.76 -10.96
N ASP A 39 -11.69 0.08 -11.71
CA ASP A 39 -11.59 1.52 -11.42
C ASP A 39 -12.93 2.25 -11.62
N ASP A 40 -13.76 1.84 -12.56
CA ASP A 40 -15.04 2.50 -12.84
C ASP A 40 -16.07 2.31 -11.73
N LEU A 41 -16.02 1.16 -11.04
CA LEU A 41 -16.87 0.94 -9.87
C LEU A 41 -16.51 1.90 -8.75
N ASN A 42 -15.22 2.21 -8.54
CA ASN A 42 -14.78 3.21 -7.58
C ASN A 42 -15.30 4.62 -7.90
N LEU A 43 -15.34 5.01 -9.18
CA LEU A 43 -15.93 6.29 -9.61
C LEU A 43 -17.41 6.40 -9.24
N THR A 44 -18.08 5.27 -9.06
CA THR A 44 -19.51 5.23 -8.72
C THR A 44 -19.74 5.12 -7.21
N THR A 45 -18.96 4.31 -6.51
CA THR A 45 -19.18 3.95 -5.10
C THR A 45 -18.48 4.89 -4.13
N ASN A 46 -17.23 5.30 -4.43
CA ASN A 46 -16.46 6.13 -3.51
C ASN A 46 -17.09 7.51 -3.25
N PRO A 47 -17.66 8.24 -4.25
CA PRO A 47 -18.38 9.50 -3.97
C PRO A 47 -19.60 9.33 -3.05
N GLU A 48 -20.14 8.13 -2.95
CA GLU A 48 -21.25 7.79 -2.06
C GLU A 48 -20.79 7.29 -0.69
N GLY A 49 -19.46 7.19 -0.45
CA GLY A 49 -18.85 6.77 0.82
C GLY A 49 -18.73 5.26 0.97
N PHE A 50 -18.56 4.54 -0.15
CA PHE A 50 -18.41 3.08 -0.14
C PHE A 50 -17.18 2.66 -0.93
N GLY A 51 -16.34 1.79 -0.34
CA GLY A 51 -15.36 1.00 -1.06
C GLY A 51 -15.94 -0.35 -1.44
N PHE A 52 -15.18 -1.15 -2.17
CA PHE A 52 -15.61 -2.51 -2.48
C PHE A 52 -14.51 -3.55 -2.22
N VAL A 53 -14.94 -4.77 -1.99
CA VAL A 53 -14.07 -5.95 -1.89
C VAL A 53 -14.21 -6.74 -3.18
N VAL A 54 -13.11 -6.86 -3.91
CA VAL A 54 -13.07 -7.61 -5.18
C VAL A 54 -13.28 -9.09 -4.90
N SER A 55 -14.42 -9.64 -5.33
CA SER A 55 -14.86 -10.98 -4.93
C SER A 55 -15.80 -11.66 -5.93
N ASP A 56 -15.75 -11.25 -7.20
CA ASP A 56 -16.64 -11.74 -8.27
C ASP A 56 -16.54 -13.24 -8.49
N LEU A 57 -15.37 -13.84 -8.31
CA LEU A 57 -15.11 -15.27 -8.42
C LEU A 57 -14.92 -15.98 -7.06
N PHE A 58 -15.46 -15.39 -5.98
CA PHE A 58 -15.39 -15.97 -4.64
C PHE A 58 -16.80 -16.32 -4.13
N PRO A 59 -17.31 -17.50 -4.49
CA PRO A 59 -18.64 -17.94 -4.07
C PRO A 59 -18.66 -18.36 -2.60
N ASN A 60 -19.85 -18.39 -2.01
CA ASN A 60 -20.10 -18.93 -0.67
C ASN A 60 -19.37 -18.24 0.49
N ALA A 61 -19.19 -16.92 0.43
CA ALA A 61 -18.56 -16.15 1.51
C ALA A 61 -19.21 -16.44 2.89
N SER A 62 -20.53 -16.64 2.95
CA SER A 62 -21.24 -16.99 4.19
C SER A 62 -20.83 -18.35 4.76
N TYR A 63 -20.45 -19.30 3.92
CA TYR A 63 -19.89 -20.57 4.37
C TYR A 63 -18.48 -20.39 4.91
N TYR A 64 -17.63 -19.68 4.19
CA TYR A 64 -16.25 -19.46 4.60
C TYR A 64 -16.14 -18.61 5.87
N SER A 65 -17.01 -17.64 6.06
CA SER A 65 -17.06 -16.84 7.29
C SER A 65 -17.54 -17.61 8.53
N SER A 66 -18.11 -18.80 8.36
CA SER A 66 -18.54 -19.65 9.48
C SER A 66 -17.40 -20.44 10.13
N PHE A 67 -16.21 -20.47 9.52
CA PHE A 67 -15.06 -21.14 10.12
C PHE A 67 -14.51 -20.29 11.26
N PRO A 68 -14.19 -20.89 12.42
CA PRO A 68 -13.55 -20.18 13.50
C PRO A 68 -12.17 -19.68 13.07
N SER A 69 -11.83 -18.49 13.49
CA SER A 69 -10.49 -17.94 13.30
C SER A 69 -9.82 -17.72 14.64
N GLU A 70 -8.50 -17.80 14.60
CA GLU A 70 -7.67 -17.33 15.69
C GLU A 70 -7.39 -15.82 15.55
N THR A 71 -6.81 -15.22 16.57
CA THR A 71 -6.33 -13.84 16.50
C THR A 71 -5.09 -13.74 15.63
N PHE A 72 -5.07 -12.77 14.72
CA PHE A 72 -3.92 -12.50 13.86
C PHE A 72 -3.07 -11.33 14.39
N GLU A 73 -3.62 -10.52 15.28
CA GLU A 73 -2.88 -9.43 15.92
C GLU A 73 -1.59 -9.98 16.61
N GLY A 74 -0.46 -9.35 16.31
CA GLY A 74 0.86 -9.76 16.85
C GLY A 74 1.48 -11.01 16.22
N ARG A 75 0.90 -11.60 15.18
CA ARG A 75 1.46 -12.78 14.51
C ARG A 75 2.66 -12.48 13.61
N GLN A 76 2.86 -11.24 13.22
CA GLN A 76 4.11 -10.80 12.61
C GLN A 76 4.73 -9.65 13.40
N PRO A 77 6.07 -9.50 13.40
CA PRO A 77 6.73 -8.41 14.10
C PRO A 77 6.49 -7.08 13.37
N GLU A 78 6.57 -6.00 14.12
CA GLU A 78 6.73 -4.67 13.54
C GLU A 78 8.07 -4.55 12.79
N GLY A 79 8.13 -3.57 11.87
CA GLY A 79 9.33 -3.31 11.10
C GLY A 79 10.50 -2.81 11.96
N VAL A 80 11.69 -3.25 11.61
CA VAL A 80 12.93 -2.84 12.25
C VAL A 80 13.74 -1.96 11.31
N ALA A 81 14.03 -0.74 11.76
CA ALA A 81 14.83 0.21 10.99
C ALA A 81 16.30 -0.21 10.94
N VAL A 82 16.90 -0.15 9.76
CA VAL A 82 18.35 -0.20 9.55
C VAL A 82 18.92 1.20 9.37
N ASP A 83 20.23 1.37 9.51
CA ASP A 83 20.90 2.63 9.26
C ASP A 83 20.88 2.94 7.76
N ALA A 84 20.35 4.11 7.39
CA ALA A 84 20.29 4.52 6.01
C ALA A 84 21.60 5.24 5.58
N GLU A 85 22.32 4.62 4.67
CA GLU A 85 23.56 5.14 4.12
C GLU A 85 23.32 5.87 2.80
N THR A 86 24.04 6.96 2.58
CA THR A 86 24.07 7.61 1.27
C THR A 86 24.52 6.65 0.18
N ASN A 87 24.10 6.89 -1.04
CA ASN A 87 24.46 6.07 -2.20
C ASN A 87 23.91 4.63 -2.17
N LYS A 88 22.96 4.30 -1.29
CA LYS A 88 22.26 3.01 -1.28
C LYS A 88 20.82 3.13 -1.72
N VAL A 89 20.28 2.03 -2.24
CA VAL A 89 18.88 1.88 -2.63
C VAL A 89 18.25 0.84 -1.71
N TYR A 90 17.28 1.26 -0.93
CA TYR A 90 16.49 0.43 -0.04
C TYR A 90 15.21 0.04 -0.75
N VAL A 91 14.96 -1.26 -0.90
CA VAL A 91 13.92 -1.80 -1.77
C VAL A 91 12.98 -2.72 -1.01
N ALA A 92 11.68 -2.49 -1.10
CA ALA A 92 10.68 -3.49 -0.76
C ALA A 92 10.04 -4.05 -2.02
N LEU A 93 10.15 -5.35 -2.22
CA LEU A 93 9.44 -6.07 -3.26
C LEU A 93 8.08 -6.50 -2.70
N HIS A 94 6.99 -6.14 -3.38
CA HIS A 94 5.68 -6.58 -2.93
C HIS A 94 4.77 -7.02 -4.07
N TRP A 95 3.99 -8.07 -3.81
CA TRP A 95 3.00 -8.56 -4.73
C TRP A 95 1.76 -7.66 -4.75
N SER A 96 1.14 -7.56 -5.92
CA SER A 96 -0.13 -6.86 -6.15
C SER A 96 -1.36 -7.70 -5.79
N ASP A 97 -2.54 -7.17 -6.09
CA ASP A 97 -3.84 -7.86 -6.16
C ASP A 97 -4.32 -8.48 -4.84
N GLY A 98 -3.78 -8.04 -3.70
CA GLY A 98 -4.19 -8.55 -2.39
C GLY A 98 -5.56 -8.07 -1.91
N ASP A 99 -6.13 -7.04 -2.55
CA ASP A 99 -7.52 -6.61 -2.36
C ASP A 99 -8.53 -7.63 -2.92
N ASN A 100 -8.06 -8.51 -3.80
CA ASN A 100 -8.85 -9.45 -4.55
C ASN A 100 -8.94 -10.80 -3.81
N ILE A 101 -10.10 -11.09 -3.21
CA ILE A 101 -10.30 -12.28 -2.38
C ILE A 101 -10.08 -13.59 -3.17
N GLN A 102 -10.49 -13.66 -4.43
CA GLN A 102 -10.26 -14.86 -5.24
C GLN A 102 -8.78 -15.07 -5.56
N PHE A 103 -7.99 -14.00 -5.72
CA PHE A 103 -6.53 -14.12 -5.84
C PHE A 103 -5.91 -14.62 -4.54
N ASN A 104 -6.34 -14.10 -3.40
CA ASN A 104 -5.86 -14.59 -2.10
C ASN A 104 -6.16 -16.10 -1.91
N HIS A 105 -7.26 -16.58 -2.47
CA HIS A 105 -7.66 -17.99 -2.39
C HIS A 105 -6.93 -18.86 -3.41
N ASN A 106 -6.65 -18.37 -4.63
CA ASN A 106 -6.12 -19.17 -5.75
C ASN A 106 -4.74 -18.68 -6.23
N GLY A 107 -4.66 -17.57 -6.96
CA GLY A 107 -3.44 -17.11 -7.63
C GLY A 107 -2.29 -16.84 -6.67
N THR A 108 -2.57 -16.18 -5.56
CA THR A 108 -1.57 -15.96 -4.48
C THR A 108 -1.08 -17.29 -3.91
N LEU A 109 -1.97 -18.29 -3.78
CA LEU A 109 -1.62 -19.62 -3.26
C LEU A 109 -0.63 -20.36 -4.18
N ASP A 110 -0.77 -20.21 -5.50
CA ASP A 110 0.14 -20.85 -6.46
C ASP A 110 1.54 -20.25 -6.38
N ILE A 111 1.63 -18.92 -6.21
CA ILE A 111 2.90 -18.24 -5.96
C ILE A 111 3.48 -18.62 -4.59
N TRP A 112 2.64 -18.68 -3.56
CA TRP A 112 3.02 -19.00 -2.19
C TRP A 112 3.66 -20.39 -2.04
N LYS A 113 3.22 -21.36 -2.82
CA LYS A 113 3.74 -22.74 -2.79
C LYS A 113 5.07 -22.94 -3.53
N GLN A 114 5.59 -21.91 -4.21
CA GLN A 114 6.84 -22.05 -4.95
C GLN A 114 8.02 -22.31 -4.01
N SER A 115 8.86 -23.27 -4.37
CA SER A 115 10.05 -23.67 -3.60
C SER A 115 11.11 -22.56 -3.46
N GLU A 116 11.08 -21.59 -4.36
CA GLU A 116 12.02 -20.45 -4.40
C GLU A 116 11.64 -19.32 -3.43
N ARG A 117 10.46 -19.40 -2.79
CA ARG A 117 10.02 -18.45 -1.77
C ARG A 117 10.92 -18.48 -0.52
N GLY A 118 11.04 -17.32 0.13
CA GLY A 118 11.79 -17.18 1.37
C GLY A 118 13.29 -16.95 1.21
N LYS A 119 13.83 -16.90 -0.03
CA LYS A 119 15.26 -16.59 -0.27
C LYS A 119 15.55 -15.10 -0.16
N VAL A 120 14.62 -14.26 -0.57
CA VAL A 120 14.69 -12.79 -0.48
C VAL A 120 13.47 -12.27 0.27
N PRO A 121 13.57 -11.10 0.94
CA PRO A 121 12.41 -10.47 1.55
C PRO A 121 11.37 -10.07 0.49
N VAL A 122 10.12 -10.50 0.69
CA VAL A 122 8.99 -10.13 -0.16
C VAL A 122 7.76 -9.92 0.72
N SER A 123 7.06 -8.82 0.50
CA SER A 123 5.79 -8.54 1.17
C SER A 123 4.63 -8.95 0.27
N MET A 124 3.72 -9.76 0.81
CA MET A 124 2.51 -10.19 0.13
C MET A 124 1.36 -9.27 0.52
N THR A 125 0.69 -8.66 -0.45
CA THR A 125 -0.57 -7.98 -0.18
C THR A 125 -1.68 -9.01 0.04
N LEU A 126 -2.45 -8.85 1.10
CA LEU A 126 -3.64 -9.64 1.40
C LEU A 126 -4.76 -8.71 1.85
N SER A 127 -6.00 -9.12 1.61
CA SER A 127 -7.15 -8.34 2.09
C SER A 127 -7.34 -8.53 3.60
N PRO A 128 -7.32 -7.46 4.39
CA PRO A 128 -7.68 -7.54 5.80
C PRO A 128 -9.14 -8.00 6.04
N ALA A 129 -10.02 -7.87 5.04
CA ALA A 129 -11.38 -8.38 5.09
C ALA A 129 -11.45 -9.91 5.26
N LEU A 130 -10.37 -10.62 4.95
CA LEU A 130 -10.27 -12.07 5.20
C LEU A 130 -10.47 -12.43 6.66
N THR A 131 -10.21 -11.53 7.60
CA THR A 131 -10.48 -11.76 9.04
C THR A 131 -11.94 -12.13 9.33
N GLU A 132 -12.86 -11.66 8.50
CA GLU A 132 -14.29 -11.94 8.63
C GLU A 132 -14.82 -12.84 7.50
N ILE A 133 -14.36 -12.63 6.27
CA ILE A 133 -14.90 -13.28 5.10
C ILE A 133 -14.40 -14.72 4.97
N ALA A 134 -13.11 -14.96 5.25
CA ALA A 134 -12.50 -16.29 5.13
C ALA A 134 -11.24 -16.39 6.01
N PRO A 135 -11.39 -16.41 7.34
CA PRO A 135 -10.26 -16.33 8.27
C PRO A 135 -9.25 -17.47 8.11
N PHE A 136 -9.70 -18.67 7.70
CA PHE A 136 -8.83 -19.81 7.47
C PHE A 136 -7.80 -19.59 6.33
N ILE A 137 -8.10 -18.71 5.35
CA ILE A 137 -7.15 -18.35 4.30
C ILE A 137 -6.00 -17.56 4.93
N LEU A 138 -6.31 -16.57 5.74
CA LEU A 138 -5.31 -15.75 6.43
C LEU A 138 -4.48 -16.62 7.41
N GLN A 139 -5.15 -17.51 8.15
CA GLN A 139 -4.51 -18.48 9.04
C GLN A 139 -3.48 -19.34 8.29
N TYR A 140 -3.85 -19.90 7.16
CA TYR A 140 -2.97 -20.71 6.33
C TYR A 140 -1.69 -19.96 5.94
N TYR A 141 -1.80 -18.71 5.52
CA TYR A 141 -0.65 -17.88 5.17
C TYR A 141 0.26 -17.63 6.38
N TYR A 142 -0.32 -17.29 7.53
CA TYR A 142 0.46 -17.06 8.76
C TYR A 142 1.19 -18.31 9.25
N GLU A 143 0.56 -19.48 9.19
CA GLU A 143 1.16 -20.75 9.63
C GLU A 143 2.30 -21.22 8.72
N ASN A 144 2.27 -20.83 7.46
CA ASN A 144 3.26 -21.26 6.46
C ASN A 144 4.29 -20.17 6.09
N ARG A 145 4.37 -19.10 6.88
CA ARG A 145 5.25 -17.97 6.66
C ARG A 145 6.71 -18.33 6.96
N THR A 146 7.65 -17.84 6.13
CA THR A 146 9.09 -17.82 6.41
C THR A 146 9.51 -16.50 7.09
N GLY A 147 10.75 -16.38 7.51
CA GLY A 147 11.29 -15.13 8.08
C GLY A 147 11.35 -13.97 7.07
N ASN A 148 11.40 -14.29 5.76
CA ASN A 148 11.47 -13.32 4.68
C ASN A 148 10.09 -12.94 4.11
N ASP A 149 9.02 -13.56 4.60
CA ASP A 149 7.66 -13.22 4.21
C ASP A 149 7.02 -12.23 5.17
N GLU A 150 6.24 -11.31 4.65
CA GLU A 150 5.43 -10.36 5.38
C GLU A 150 4.07 -10.20 4.70
N PHE A 151 3.03 -9.91 5.48
CA PHE A 151 1.71 -9.54 4.98
C PHE A 151 1.45 -8.08 5.22
N ILE A 152 0.99 -7.40 4.17
CA ILE A 152 0.57 -6.00 4.19
C ILE A 152 -0.83 -5.89 3.61
N GLY A 153 -1.59 -4.87 4.00
CA GLY A 153 -2.92 -4.65 3.44
C GLY A 153 -2.85 -4.45 1.92
N GLY A 154 -3.67 -5.18 1.19
CA GLY A 154 -3.79 -5.01 -0.27
C GLY A 154 -4.28 -3.62 -0.63
N PRO A 155 -4.21 -3.18 -1.89
CA PRO A 155 -4.67 -1.83 -2.22
C PRO A 155 -6.19 -1.70 -1.96
N SER A 156 -6.69 -0.76 -1.13
CA SER A 156 -5.90 0.15 -0.26
C SER A 156 -5.88 -0.33 1.20
N GLY A 157 -6.32 -1.53 1.47
CA GLY A 157 -6.49 -2.15 2.79
C GLY A 157 -7.74 -3.04 2.81
N VAL A 158 -8.68 -2.79 3.74
CA VAL A 158 -9.89 -3.61 3.91
C VAL A 158 -10.82 -3.60 2.71
N GLN A 159 -10.79 -2.54 1.92
CA GLN A 159 -11.54 -2.36 0.68
C GLN A 159 -10.65 -1.73 -0.37
N TYR A 160 -10.93 -2.00 -1.64
CA TYR A 160 -10.33 -1.28 -2.75
C TYR A 160 -11.03 0.06 -2.90
N ILE A 161 -10.27 1.13 -2.80
CA ILE A 161 -10.74 2.51 -2.97
C ILE A 161 -9.75 3.32 -3.80
N GLN A 162 -10.26 4.40 -4.35
CA GLN A 162 -9.44 5.48 -4.91
C GLN A 162 -9.72 6.74 -4.10
N GLU A 163 -8.80 7.13 -3.26
CA GLU A 163 -8.94 8.19 -2.26
C GLU A 163 -9.49 9.50 -2.85
N PRO A 164 -9.04 9.99 -4.04
CA PRO A 164 -9.50 11.25 -4.59
C PRO A 164 -11.00 11.33 -4.87
N TYR A 165 -11.68 10.20 -4.90
CA TYR A 165 -13.13 10.17 -5.16
C TYR A 165 -13.98 10.15 -3.89
N TYR A 166 -13.37 9.93 -2.74
CA TYR A 166 -14.09 10.00 -1.46
C TYR A 166 -14.37 11.43 -1.03
N LYS A 167 -15.54 11.64 -0.44
CA LYS A 167 -15.79 12.86 0.31
C LYS A 167 -14.96 12.88 1.61
N PRO A 168 -14.54 14.06 2.06
CA PRO A 168 -13.69 14.20 3.24
C PRO A 168 -14.11 13.40 4.47
N ASP A 169 -15.35 13.59 4.91
CA ASP A 169 -15.84 12.96 6.14
C ASP A 169 -15.98 11.43 6.01
N ASP A 170 -16.44 10.97 4.84
CA ASP A 170 -16.56 9.54 4.55
C ASP A 170 -15.17 8.88 4.48
N TYR A 171 -14.18 9.58 3.91
CA TYR A 171 -12.81 9.08 3.82
C TYR A 171 -12.14 8.93 5.19
N GLU A 172 -12.29 9.91 6.07
CA GLU A 172 -11.75 9.83 7.43
C GLU A 172 -12.34 8.64 8.20
N SER A 173 -13.65 8.46 8.10
CA SER A 173 -14.36 7.34 8.69
C SER A 173 -13.87 5.99 8.13
N TRP A 174 -13.63 5.91 6.81
CA TRP A 174 -13.06 4.74 6.18
C TRP A 174 -11.64 4.45 6.69
N CYS A 175 -10.79 5.47 6.84
CA CYS A 175 -9.43 5.29 7.36
C CYS A 175 -9.41 4.68 8.75
N VAL A 176 -10.28 5.14 9.65
CA VAL A 176 -10.39 4.57 11.01
C VAL A 176 -10.81 3.10 10.95
N MET A 177 -11.82 2.78 10.14
CA MET A 177 -12.27 1.39 9.94
C MET A 177 -11.13 0.54 9.35
N ASN A 178 -10.45 1.01 8.31
CA ASN A 178 -9.34 0.31 7.68
C ASN A 178 -8.24 -0.04 8.69
N GLY A 179 -7.90 0.90 9.58
CA GLY A 179 -6.92 0.66 10.64
C GLY A 179 -7.33 -0.46 11.60
N GLN A 180 -8.61 -0.55 11.95
CA GLN A 180 -9.13 -1.63 12.79
C GLN A 180 -8.98 -3.00 12.13
N TYR A 181 -9.31 -3.10 10.84
CA TYR A 181 -9.16 -4.35 10.09
C TYR A 181 -7.70 -4.75 9.89
N LEU A 182 -6.83 -3.79 9.57
CA LEU A 182 -5.38 -4.04 9.46
C LEU A 182 -4.81 -4.57 10.77
N LYS A 183 -5.17 -3.95 11.89
CA LYS A 183 -4.77 -4.41 13.22
C LYS A 183 -5.28 -5.83 13.51
N ALA A 184 -6.56 -6.09 13.27
CA ALA A 184 -7.15 -7.41 13.46
C ALA A 184 -6.49 -8.48 12.59
N ALA A 185 -6.07 -8.10 11.37
CA ALA A 185 -5.32 -8.96 10.45
C ALA A 185 -3.82 -9.09 10.81
N GLY A 186 -3.32 -8.39 11.83
CA GLY A 186 -1.91 -8.39 12.22
C GLY A 186 -0.98 -7.67 11.24
N MET A 187 -1.51 -6.74 10.44
CA MET A 187 -0.77 -6.02 9.41
C MET A 187 -0.44 -4.60 9.89
N PHE A 188 0.82 -4.19 9.71
CA PHE A 188 1.32 -2.89 10.17
C PHE A 188 1.42 -1.85 9.05
N SER A 189 1.32 -2.26 7.79
CA SER A 189 1.47 -1.39 6.63
C SER A 189 0.52 -1.80 5.50
N THR A 190 0.39 -0.94 4.51
CA THR A 190 -0.45 -1.18 3.34
C THR A 190 0.28 -0.85 2.04
N ALA A 191 -0.20 -1.42 0.94
CA ALA A 191 -0.09 -0.82 -0.36
C ALA A 191 -1.33 0.06 -0.57
N SER A 192 -1.16 1.34 -0.89
CA SER A 192 -2.26 2.29 -1.06
C SER A 192 -2.28 2.90 -2.44
N SER A 193 -3.44 3.33 -2.89
CA SER A 193 -3.59 4.10 -4.12
C SER A 193 -3.46 5.61 -3.88
N LEU A 194 -2.81 6.04 -2.79
CA LEU A 194 -2.47 7.43 -2.56
C LEU A 194 -1.72 7.96 -3.77
N ARG A 195 -2.45 8.65 -4.66
CA ARG A 195 -1.88 9.21 -5.87
C ARG A 195 -1.18 10.52 -5.53
N TRP A 196 -0.03 10.66 -6.08
CA TRP A 196 0.67 11.94 -6.07
C TRP A 196 0.15 12.88 -7.18
N PRO A 197 0.09 14.18 -6.96
CA PRO A 197 0.45 14.86 -5.71
C PRO A 197 -0.56 14.51 -4.62
N ALA A 198 -0.02 13.96 -3.53
CA ALA A 198 -0.85 13.65 -2.39
C ALA A 198 -1.45 14.94 -1.85
N GLN A 199 -2.73 15.12 -1.99
CA GLN A 199 -3.36 16.26 -1.35
C GLN A 199 -3.23 16.08 0.17
N PRO A 200 -2.80 17.11 0.91
CA PRO A 200 -2.61 17.06 2.36
C PRO A 200 -3.77 16.43 3.11
N PHE A 201 -4.96 16.66 2.61
CA PHE A 201 -6.20 16.11 3.14
C PHE A 201 -6.19 14.56 3.19
N TYR A 202 -5.83 13.89 2.09
CA TYR A 202 -5.83 12.43 2.04
C TYR A 202 -4.72 11.83 2.90
N ASN A 203 -3.56 12.44 2.94
CA ASN A 203 -2.48 12.01 3.84
C ASN A 203 -2.89 12.17 5.31
N ASN A 204 -3.51 13.29 5.70
CA ASN A 204 -4.01 13.50 7.06
C ASN A 204 -5.07 12.48 7.45
N GLY A 205 -5.97 12.15 6.54
CA GLY A 205 -6.94 11.07 6.75
C GLY A 205 -6.24 9.73 6.92
N PHE A 206 -5.29 9.42 6.05
CA PHE A 206 -4.61 8.12 6.06
C PHE A 206 -3.77 7.88 7.33
N VAL A 207 -3.19 8.91 7.95
CA VAL A 207 -2.53 8.81 9.25
C VAL A 207 -3.46 8.20 10.32
N LYS A 208 -4.78 8.41 10.21
CA LYS A 208 -5.78 7.88 11.16
C LYS A 208 -5.97 6.37 11.06
N THR A 209 -5.45 5.72 10.03
CA THR A 209 -5.40 4.24 9.98
C THR A 209 -4.53 3.66 11.10
N GLY A 210 -3.57 4.43 11.61
CA GLY A 210 -2.61 3.96 12.59
C GLY A 210 -1.55 3.01 12.04
N VAL A 211 -1.44 2.86 10.70
CA VAL A 211 -0.36 2.08 10.08
C VAL A 211 1.00 2.72 10.32
N THR A 212 2.03 1.92 10.37
CA THR A 212 3.42 2.40 10.55
C THR A 212 3.97 3.08 9.29
N GLY A 213 3.32 2.90 8.14
CA GLY A 213 3.65 3.53 6.87
C GLY A 213 2.91 2.87 5.70
N THR A 214 3.08 3.42 4.51
CA THR A 214 2.45 2.88 3.29
C THR A 214 3.39 2.89 2.09
N LEU A 215 3.24 1.85 1.25
CA LEU A 215 3.80 1.80 -0.09
C LEU A 215 2.76 2.42 -1.04
N ALA A 216 3.01 3.65 -1.49
CA ALA A 216 2.07 4.37 -2.34
C ALA A 216 2.22 3.97 -3.80
N TRP A 217 1.17 3.46 -4.39
CA TRP A 217 1.13 3.19 -5.82
C TRP A 217 0.93 4.50 -6.58
N THR A 218 2.00 4.99 -7.17
CA THR A 218 1.97 6.16 -8.03
C THR A 218 2.14 5.69 -9.46
N ASN A 219 1.26 6.00 -10.36
CA ASN A 219 1.32 5.64 -11.79
C ASN A 219 2.60 6.13 -12.48
N GLY A 220 3.76 5.71 -11.98
CA GLY A 220 5.09 5.96 -12.55
C GLY A 220 5.67 7.35 -12.34
N ALA A 221 4.95 8.29 -11.72
CA ALA A 221 5.37 9.69 -11.67
C ALA A 221 6.31 10.02 -10.50
N TYR A 222 6.19 9.34 -9.36
CA TYR A 222 6.95 9.69 -8.17
C TYR A 222 7.60 8.47 -7.51
N LYS A 223 8.92 8.56 -7.41
CA LYS A 223 9.81 7.55 -6.85
C LYS A 223 10.37 7.99 -5.49
N ASP A 224 9.83 9.06 -4.93
CA ASP A 224 10.38 9.66 -3.73
C ASP A 224 9.60 9.23 -2.49
N ALA A 225 10.33 9.07 -1.41
CA ALA A 225 9.77 8.81 -0.11
C ALA A 225 9.70 10.11 0.70
N TYR A 226 8.72 10.20 1.58
CA TYR A 226 8.58 11.31 2.52
C TYR A 226 7.95 10.84 3.83
N ASN A 227 8.08 11.66 4.86
CA ASN A 227 7.47 11.42 6.16
C ASN A 227 6.32 12.42 6.38
N TRP A 228 5.10 11.92 6.47
CA TRP A 228 3.91 12.74 6.73
C TRP A 228 3.42 12.54 8.15
N CYS A 229 3.63 13.53 9.01
CA CYS A 229 3.22 13.47 10.43
C CYS A 229 3.64 12.17 11.12
N GLY A 230 4.85 11.69 10.87
CA GLY A 230 5.38 10.45 11.44
C GLY A 230 4.98 9.17 10.71
N MET A 231 4.23 9.27 9.62
CA MET A 231 3.89 8.16 8.73
C MET A 231 4.75 8.24 7.45
N PRO A 232 5.71 7.35 7.25
CA PRO A 232 6.49 7.29 6.02
C PRO A 232 5.61 6.82 4.86
N VAL A 233 5.72 7.52 3.74
CA VAL A 233 5.13 7.16 2.46
C VAL A 233 6.26 6.89 1.49
N VAL A 234 6.32 5.68 0.95
CA VAL A 234 7.34 5.28 -0.02
C VAL A 234 6.69 4.97 -1.35
N GLY A 235 7.07 5.70 -2.39
CA GLY A 235 6.56 5.48 -3.72
C GLY A 235 6.98 4.13 -4.31
N THR A 236 6.04 3.47 -4.97
CA THR A 236 6.31 2.28 -5.77
C THR A 236 6.38 2.70 -7.23
N GLY A 237 7.56 2.66 -7.77
CA GLY A 237 7.85 3.30 -9.07
C GLY A 237 7.59 2.46 -10.29
N GLY A 238 6.77 1.47 -10.25
CA GLY A 238 6.42 0.73 -11.45
C GLY A 238 5.55 -0.48 -11.16
N VAL A 239 4.61 -0.70 -12.06
CA VAL A 239 3.91 -1.96 -12.18
C VAL A 239 4.81 -2.86 -13.01
N CYS A 240 5.51 -3.79 -12.36
CA CYS A 240 6.43 -4.70 -13.03
C CYS A 240 5.74 -6.05 -13.28
N SER A 241 5.58 -6.38 -14.55
CA SER A 241 4.92 -7.62 -14.97
C SER A 241 5.91 -8.75 -15.28
N ASP A 242 7.20 -8.44 -15.35
CA ASP A 242 8.24 -9.40 -15.71
C ASP A 242 9.60 -9.08 -15.07
N GLU A 243 10.54 -9.97 -15.25
CA GLU A 243 11.90 -9.91 -14.72
C GLU A 243 12.66 -8.66 -15.20
N ASP A 244 12.56 -8.35 -16.48
CA ASP A 244 13.25 -7.19 -17.08
C ASP A 244 12.66 -5.87 -16.57
N GLY A 245 11.35 -5.80 -16.35
CA GLY A 245 10.69 -4.64 -15.76
C GLY A 245 11.23 -4.32 -14.37
N ILE A 246 11.33 -5.32 -13.49
CA ILE A 246 11.90 -5.15 -12.15
C ILE A 246 13.36 -4.70 -12.22
N TYR A 247 14.17 -5.39 -13.04
CA TYR A 247 15.59 -5.08 -13.20
C TYR A 247 15.80 -3.65 -13.73
N ASN A 248 15.15 -3.28 -14.83
CA ASN A 248 15.31 -1.98 -15.47
C ASN A 248 14.84 -0.84 -14.57
N TYR A 249 13.73 -1.03 -13.83
CA TYR A 249 13.27 -0.08 -12.86
C TYR A 249 14.32 0.18 -11.77
N LEU A 250 14.80 -0.87 -11.12
CA LEU A 250 15.78 -0.75 -10.04
C LEU A 250 17.12 -0.19 -10.53
N LYS A 251 17.57 -0.59 -11.71
CA LYS A 251 18.76 -0.02 -12.36
C LYS A 251 18.62 1.49 -12.61
N GLY A 252 17.44 1.93 -13.06
CA GLY A 252 17.15 3.36 -13.26
C GLY A 252 17.17 4.15 -11.94
N VAL A 253 16.67 3.56 -10.86
CA VAL A 253 16.67 4.18 -9.52
C VAL A 253 18.10 4.29 -8.95
N ALA A 254 18.98 3.33 -9.26
CA ALA A 254 20.37 3.31 -8.77
C ALA A 254 21.25 4.43 -9.32
N ALA A 255 20.83 5.12 -10.36
CA ALA A 255 21.55 6.30 -10.89
C ALA A 255 21.52 7.51 -9.93
N ARG A 256 20.65 7.52 -8.93
CA ARG A 256 20.57 8.55 -7.88
C ARG A 256 21.60 8.22 -6.79
N ASN A 257 22.50 9.17 -6.52
CA ASN A 257 23.69 8.92 -5.68
C ASN A 257 23.86 9.88 -4.50
N ASP A 258 23.09 10.94 -4.43
CA ASP A 258 23.24 12.05 -3.49
C ASP A 258 22.61 11.79 -2.11
N ILE A 259 21.58 10.95 -2.07
CA ILE A 259 20.83 10.56 -0.88
C ILE A 259 20.50 9.07 -0.92
N PRO A 260 20.19 8.45 0.23
CA PRO A 260 19.59 7.10 0.20
C PRO A 260 18.26 7.14 -0.54
N VAL A 261 18.03 6.16 -1.38
CA VAL A 261 16.77 6.01 -2.11
C VAL A 261 15.93 4.95 -1.43
N PHE A 262 14.67 5.27 -1.13
CA PHE A 262 13.67 4.32 -0.63
C PHE A 262 12.65 4.08 -1.73
N THR A 263 12.39 2.82 -2.08
CA THR A 263 11.45 2.50 -3.14
C THR A 263 10.78 1.15 -2.94
N GLY A 264 9.49 1.07 -3.31
CA GLY A 264 8.79 -0.18 -3.50
C GLY A 264 8.84 -0.63 -4.96
N VAL A 265 8.70 -1.92 -5.19
CA VAL A 265 8.43 -2.52 -6.50
C VAL A 265 7.10 -3.24 -6.43
N TYR A 266 6.12 -2.75 -7.19
CA TYR A 266 4.81 -3.36 -7.32
C TYR A 266 4.86 -4.46 -8.38
N MET A 267 4.79 -5.72 -7.96
CA MET A 267 4.89 -6.88 -8.83
C MET A 267 3.51 -7.42 -9.16
N VAL A 268 3.16 -7.47 -10.44
CA VAL A 268 1.87 -8.00 -10.89
C VAL A 268 1.91 -9.52 -10.92
N GLN A 269 1.03 -10.15 -10.17
CA GLN A 269 0.97 -11.62 -10.07
C GLN A 269 0.72 -12.28 -11.43
N ALA A 270 -0.22 -11.77 -12.21
CA ALA A 270 -0.59 -12.33 -13.51
C ALA A 270 0.51 -12.22 -14.58
N GLY A 271 1.39 -11.22 -14.48
CA GLY A 271 2.42 -10.94 -15.50
C GLY A 271 3.68 -11.80 -15.36
N LEU A 272 4.05 -12.22 -14.14
CA LEU A 272 5.24 -13.04 -13.90
C LEU A 272 5.05 -14.54 -14.20
N GLY A 273 3.87 -14.93 -14.73
CA GLY A 273 3.64 -16.15 -15.49
C GLY A 273 4.10 -17.46 -14.86
N GLY A 274 3.96 -17.63 -13.56
CA GLY A 274 4.44 -18.81 -12.86
C GLY A 274 5.94 -18.81 -12.56
N ALA A 275 6.72 -17.85 -13.07
CA ALA A 275 8.13 -17.70 -12.71
C ALA A 275 8.32 -17.11 -11.31
N GLY A 276 7.40 -16.29 -10.84
CA GLY A 276 7.24 -15.83 -9.47
C GLY A 276 8.56 -15.56 -8.72
N TYR A 277 8.75 -16.27 -7.64
CA TYR A 277 9.94 -16.12 -6.80
C TYR A 277 11.27 -16.47 -7.48
N ALA A 278 11.27 -17.37 -8.46
CA ALA A 278 12.48 -17.70 -9.21
C ALA A 278 12.98 -16.50 -10.04
N ALA A 279 12.07 -15.75 -10.67
CA ALA A 279 12.39 -14.54 -11.39
C ALA A 279 12.91 -13.45 -10.44
N ILE A 280 12.25 -13.25 -9.31
CA ILE A 280 12.68 -12.31 -8.27
C ILE A 280 14.11 -12.62 -7.79
N ASN A 281 14.41 -13.87 -7.48
CA ASN A 281 15.72 -14.29 -7.01
C ASN A 281 16.81 -13.99 -8.06
N ARG A 282 16.55 -14.29 -9.34
CA ARG A 282 17.50 -13.99 -10.43
C ARG A 282 17.75 -12.49 -10.57
N VAL A 283 16.71 -11.67 -10.48
CA VAL A 283 16.87 -10.20 -10.53
C VAL A 283 17.72 -9.70 -9.37
N VAL A 284 17.44 -10.18 -8.15
CA VAL A 284 18.21 -9.77 -6.96
C VAL A 284 19.67 -10.18 -7.09
N GLU A 285 19.95 -11.43 -7.49
CA GLU A 285 21.30 -11.93 -7.71
C GLU A 285 22.04 -11.11 -8.78
N ARG A 286 21.38 -10.81 -9.89
CA ARG A 286 21.92 -9.99 -10.96
C ARG A 286 22.28 -8.58 -10.50
N LEU A 287 21.35 -7.90 -9.79
CA LEU A 287 21.58 -6.55 -9.27
C LEU A 287 22.71 -6.52 -8.25
N GLN A 288 22.78 -7.51 -7.36
CA GLN A 288 23.87 -7.61 -6.37
C GLN A 288 25.22 -7.88 -7.01
N SER A 289 25.25 -8.65 -8.11
CA SER A 289 26.47 -8.92 -8.87
C SER A 289 26.94 -7.71 -9.68
N GLU A 290 26.03 -7.01 -10.36
CA GLU A 290 26.36 -5.85 -11.20
C GLU A 290 26.65 -4.59 -10.38
N PHE A 291 26.04 -4.45 -9.21
CA PHE A 291 26.14 -3.27 -8.34
C PHE A 291 26.42 -3.68 -6.88
N PRO A 292 27.61 -4.22 -6.57
CA PRO A 292 27.91 -4.74 -5.25
C PRO A 292 27.68 -3.71 -4.13
N GLY A 293 26.89 -4.08 -3.12
CA GLY A 293 26.59 -3.24 -1.97
C GLY A 293 25.65 -2.04 -2.21
N LYS A 294 25.14 -1.88 -3.44
CA LYS A 294 24.23 -0.77 -3.79
C LYS A 294 22.80 -0.97 -3.27
N TYR A 295 22.29 -2.20 -3.30
CA TYR A 295 20.90 -2.51 -2.96
C TYR A 295 20.78 -3.20 -1.61
N VAL A 296 19.78 -2.77 -0.83
CA VAL A 296 19.37 -3.39 0.42
C VAL A 296 17.90 -3.79 0.28
N PHE A 297 17.65 -5.09 0.15
CA PHE A 297 16.28 -5.62 0.04
C PHE A 297 15.71 -5.86 1.42
N LEU A 298 14.55 -5.30 1.69
CA LEU A 298 13.87 -5.29 2.99
C LEU A 298 12.39 -5.72 2.83
N LYS A 299 11.79 -6.18 3.91
CA LYS A 299 10.33 -6.25 4.00
C LYS A 299 9.75 -4.84 3.99
N ALA A 300 8.48 -4.68 3.61
CA ALA A 300 7.84 -3.37 3.53
C ALA A 300 7.89 -2.62 4.88
N SER A 301 7.59 -3.30 5.99
CA SER A 301 7.64 -2.68 7.31
C SER A 301 9.05 -2.24 7.70
N ASP A 302 10.09 -3.02 7.38
CA ASP A 302 11.49 -2.67 7.65
C ASP A 302 11.94 -1.47 6.80
N LEU A 303 11.53 -1.44 5.52
CA LEU A 303 11.77 -0.29 4.62
C LEU A 303 11.11 0.98 5.17
N LEU A 304 9.85 0.88 5.56
CA LEU A 304 9.08 2.02 6.08
C LEU A 304 9.66 2.51 7.42
N ALA A 305 10.03 1.61 8.31
CA ALA A 305 10.70 1.96 9.56
C ALA A 305 12.04 2.68 9.31
N THR A 306 12.82 2.19 8.33
CA THR A 306 14.09 2.79 7.91
C THR A 306 13.90 4.20 7.33
N ALA A 307 12.93 4.37 6.45
CA ALA A 307 12.59 5.67 5.88
C ALA A 307 12.10 6.66 6.96
N LYS A 308 11.21 6.20 7.86
CA LYS A 308 10.75 7.00 8.99
C LYS A 308 11.90 7.51 9.84
N ARG A 309 12.79 6.61 10.25
CA ARG A 309 13.97 6.97 11.06
C ARG A 309 14.84 7.99 10.34
N TYR A 310 15.17 7.74 9.07
CA TYR A 310 15.99 8.63 8.26
C TYR A 310 15.42 10.05 8.19
N PHE A 311 14.13 10.20 7.90
CA PHE A 311 13.49 11.51 7.81
C PHE A 311 13.36 12.18 9.17
N THR A 312 12.99 11.42 10.21
CA THR A 312 12.84 11.96 11.58
C THR A 312 14.17 12.48 12.14
N GLU A 313 15.28 11.77 11.91
CA GLU A 313 16.61 12.21 12.38
C GLU A 313 17.12 13.46 11.62
N ARG A 314 16.63 13.71 10.42
CA ARG A 314 16.99 14.87 9.60
C ARG A 314 16.09 16.08 9.85
N GLN A 315 14.86 15.87 10.29
CA GLN A 315 13.93 16.94 10.63
C GLN A 315 14.43 17.65 11.90
N LYS A 316 14.67 18.93 11.80
CA LYS A 316 15.07 19.78 12.94
C LYS A 316 14.30 21.08 12.87
N PRO A 317 13.87 21.62 14.02
CA PRO A 317 13.25 22.93 14.06
C PRO A 317 14.17 23.99 13.40
N TYR A 318 13.60 24.80 12.55
CA TYR A 318 14.32 25.95 11.96
C TYR A 318 14.72 26.97 13.02
N LYS A 319 13.79 27.24 13.94
CA LYS A 319 13.98 28.11 15.11
C LYS A 319 12.95 27.77 16.19
N ASP A 320 13.19 28.25 17.40
CA ASP A 320 12.20 28.18 18.47
C ASP A 320 11.04 29.13 18.18
N LEU A 321 9.87 28.52 17.89
CA LEU A 321 8.63 29.22 17.61
C LEU A 321 7.67 29.09 18.79
N ALA A 322 7.32 30.23 19.40
CA ALA A 322 6.36 30.24 20.50
C ALA A 322 4.92 30.30 19.98
N ILE A 323 4.06 29.48 20.57
CA ILE A 323 2.61 29.53 20.33
C ILE A 323 1.91 29.89 21.65
N PRO A 324 1.13 30.99 21.66
CA PRO A 324 0.73 31.85 20.53
C PRO A 324 1.86 32.79 20.08
N GLY A 325 1.99 32.98 18.78
CA GLY A 325 3.01 33.80 18.16
C GLY A 325 2.80 33.94 16.65
N ARG A 326 3.66 34.73 16.01
CA ARG A 326 3.70 34.86 14.55
C ARG A 326 4.65 33.80 13.99
N ILE A 327 4.15 33.02 13.05
CA ILE A 327 4.92 32.05 12.28
C ILE A 327 4.81 32.45 10.82
N GLU A 328 5.96 32.66 10.18
CA GLU A 328 6.02 32.96 8.75
C GLU A 328 5.93 31.64 7.95
N ALA A 329 5.44 31.73 6.71
CA ALA A 329 5.31 30.55 5.85
C ALA A 329 6.67 29.88 5.53
N GLU A 330 7.73 30.66 5.58
CA GLU A 330 9.12 30.23 5.37
C GLU A 330 9.78 29.60 6.60
N ASP A 331 9.11 29.65 7.75
CA ASP A 331 9.59 29.08 9.01
C ASP A 331 9.34 27.56 9.09
N PHE A 332 9.69 26.81 8.04
CA PHE A 332 9.57 25.37 8.02
C PHE A 332 10.83 24.66 8.55
N ASP A 333 10.68 23.45 9.01
CA ASP A 333 11.76 22.67 9.61
C ASP A 333 12.93 22.44 8.66
N LEU A 334 14.12 22.34 9.22
CA LEU A 334 15.32 21.91 8.50
C LEU A 334 15.26 20.41 8.22
N GLY A 335 15.96 19.96 7.19
CA GLY A 335 16.06 18.55 6.83
C GLY A 335 15.89 18.31 5.33
N GLY A 336 15.43 19.32 4.61
CA GLY A 336 15.23 19.27 3.15
C GLY A 336 13.97 18.51 2.76
N GLN A 337 13.88 18.22 1.46
CA GLN A 337 12.74 17.53 0.84
C GLN A 337 12.41 16.19 1.53
N GLY A 338 11.15 15.98 1.83
CA GLY A 338 10.64 14.76 2.47
C GLY A 338 10.80 14.69 3.99
N ALA A 339 11.60 15.59 4.58
CA ALA A 339 11.82 15.69 6.03
C ALA A 339 11.31 17.02 6.61
N GLY A 340 11.92 18.14 6.25
CA GLY A 340 11.55 19.45 6.77
C GLY A 340 10.41 20.11 6.01
N PHE A 341 10.31 19.82 4.72
CA PHE A 341 9.23 20.27 3.84
C PHE A 341 9.00 19.27 2.72
N TYR A 342 7.91 19.45 2.00
CA TYR A 342 7.65 18.71 0.79
C TYR A 342 7.21 19.67 -0.33
N ASP A 343 8.06 19.81 -1.35
CA ASP A 343 7.79 20.61 -2.54
C ASP A 343 7.48 19.68 -3.72
N MET A 344 6.44 20.01 -4.46
CA MET A 344 6.00 19.28 -5.64
C MET A 344 6.64 19.77 -6.94
N ALA A 345 7.17 20.99 -6.91
CA ALA A 345 7.80 21.59 -8.06
C ALA A 345 9.30 21.22 -8.13
N THR A 346 9.79 21.04 -9.34
CA THR A 346 11.25 20.85 -9.58
C THR A 346 12.00 22.18 -9.59
N SER A 347 11.28 23.30 -9.61
CA SER A 347 11.78 24.68 -9.55
C SER A 347 11.13 25.41 -8.40
N ASN A 348 11.89 26.30 -7.75
CA ASN A 348 11.34 27.20 -6.73
C ASN A 348 10.36 28.17 -7.41
N GLU A 349 9.06 27.92 -7.32
CA GLU A 349 8.02 28.81 -7.86
C GLU A 349 7.61 29.91 -6.88
N GLY A 350 8.07 29.84 -5.64
CA GLY A 350 7.73 30.79 -4.58
C GLY A 350 8.53 32.09 -4.57
N GLY A 351 9.56 32.23 -5.39
CA GLY A 351 10.36 33.46 -5.52
C GLY A 351 10.86 33.96 -4.18
N ALA A 352 11.97 33.48 -3.70
CA ALA A 352 12.72 34.09 -2.62
C ALA A 352 13.77 35.02 -3.18
#